data_c2f888bbb3fe0c16bc6733f2fafdf2fe
#
_entry.id   c2f888bbb3fe0c16bc6733f2fafdf2fe
#
_cell.length_a   1.000
_cell.length_b   1.000
_cell.length_c   1.000
_cell.angle_alpha   90.00
_cell.angle_beta   90.00
_cell.angle_gamma   90.00
#
_symmetry.space_group_name_H-M   'P 1'
#
loop_
_entity.id
_entity.type
_entity.pdbx_description
1 polymer ?
#
loop_
_entity_poly.entity_id
_entity_poly.type
_entity_poly.pdbx_seq_one_letter_code
_entity_poly.pdbx_strand_id
1 'polypeptide(L)'
;MIRFQTDRLLVRDISKVDLDSLLQIYGKKENMKFISDGKCGWSEDQLTEKYEKCNKNYGLGIGVFTICLKKSSDIIGEAGLFDSFGDTKKLELGYILDNAYWGKGFGNELCNGLINYSFNNLKIEKLISRMYVENFASVRLSEKCGMKRMKSGETIEGRAWYEYEISNIISKR
;
A
#
# COMPACT_ATOMS: atom_id res chain seq x y z
N MET A 1 -16.76 1.78 -2.68
CA MET A 1 -17.00 0.30 -2.65
C MET A 1 -16.03 -0.34 -1.67
N ILE A 2 -16.45 -1.39 -0.92
CA ILE A 2 -15.55 -2.18 -0.06
C ILE A 2 -14.75 -3.12 -0.97
N ARG A 3 -13.43 -3.15 -0.82
CA ARG A 3 -12.53 -4.02 -1.57
C ARG A 3 -12.29 -5.33 -0.83
N PHE A 4 -11.93 -5.23 0.45
CA PHE A 4 -11.82 -6.37 1.34
C PHE A 4 -11.90 -5.94 2.81
N GLN A 5 -12.02 -6.94 3.67
CA GLN A 5 -12.02 -6.77 5.11
C GLN A 5 -11.08 -7.79 5.75
N THR A 6 -10.53 -7.41 6.90
CA THR A 6 -9.79 -8.30 7.79
C THR A 6 -10.50 -8.34 9.15
N ASP A 7 -9.89 -8.88 10.18
CA ASP A 7 -10.49 -8.89 11.51
C ASP A 7 -10.80 -7.49 12.04
N ARG A 8 -9.86 -6.56 11.89
CA ARG A 8 -9.94 -5.19 12.45
C ARG A 8 -10.04 -4.09 11.40
N LEU A 9 -9.72 -4.38 10.12
CA LEU A 9 -9.63 -3.38 9.06
C LEU A 9 -10.74 -3.52 8.03
N LEU A 10 -11.19 -2.38 7.52
CA LEU A 10 -12.01 -2.21 6.34
C LEU A 10 -11.19 -1.45 5.30
N VAL A 11 -11.00 -2.03 4.11
CA VAL A 11 -10.33 -1.38 2.98
C VAL A 11 -11.34 -1.12 1.88
N ARG A 12 -11.47 0.15 1.50
CA ARG A 12 -12.51 0.62 0.58
C ARG A 12 -12.00 1.73 -0.34
N ASP A 13 -12.77 2.02 -1.38
CA ASP A 13 -12.49 3.14 -2.27
C ASP A 13 -12.43 4.45 -1.48
N ILE A 14 -11.52 5.31 -1.92
CA ILE A 14 -11.40 6.68 -1.40
C ILE A 14 -12.65 7.47 -1.79
N SER A 15 -13.11 8.30 -0.89
CA SER A 15 -14.18 9.27 -1.12
C SER A 15 -13.71 10.68 -0.70
N LYS A 16 -14.43 11.70 -1.16
CA LYS A 16 -14.09 13.10 -0.82
C LYS A 16 -14.04 13.37 0.68
N VAL A 17 -14.91 12.72 1.46
CA VAL A 17 -14.94 12.89 2.92
C VAL A 17 -13.70 12.32 3.63
N ASP A 18 -12.87 11.56 2.94
CA ASP A 18 -11.65 10.98 3.50
C ASP A 18 -10.46 11.95 3.43
N LEU A 19 -10.54 12.97 2.56
CA LEU A 19 -9.40 13.83 2.22
C LEU A 19 -8.79 14.51 3.44
N ASP A 20 -9.61 15.07 4.33
CA ASP A 20 -9.12 15.75 5.54
C ASP A 20 -8.28 14.82 6.43
N SER A 21 -8.77 13.59 6.64
CA SER A 21 -8.04 12.59 7.44
C SER A 21 -6.76 12.14 6.75
N LEU A 22 -6.79 11.94 5.45
CA LEU A 22 -5.63 11.55 4.67
C LEU A 22 -4.59 12.68 4.61
N LEU A 23 -5.01 13.95 4.47
CA LEU A 23 -4.12 15.10 4.52
C LEU A 23 -3.40 15.21 5.88
N GLN A 24 -4.10 14.94 6.99
CA GLN A 24 -3.47 14.88 8.31
C GLN A 24 -2.39 13.80 8.39
N ILE A 25 -2.61 12.64 7.78
CA ILE A 25 -1.64 11.55 7.69
C ILE A 25 -0.42 11.98 6.85
N TYR A 26 -0.65 12.63 5.71
CA TYR A 26 0.39 13.17 4.82
C TYR A 26 1.14 14.36 5.40
N GLY A 27 0.56 15.05 6.40
CA GLY A 27 1.21 16.15 7.12
C GLY A 27 2.30 15.69 8.08
N LYS A 28 2.35 14.41 8.43
CA LYS A 28 3.31 13.88 9.43
C LYS A 28 4.59 13.40 8.76
N LYS A 29 5.74 13.97 9.16
CA LYS A 29 7.07 13.60 8.63
C LYS A 29 7.38 12.12 8.79
N GLU A 30 7.00 11.54 9.92
CA GLU A 30 7.22 10.12 10.23
C GLU A 30 6.53 9.23 9.22
N ASN A 31 5.28 9.54 8.85
CA ASN A 31 4.51 8.77 7.88
C ASN A 31 5.11 8.86 6.47
N MET A 32 5.61 10.06 6.11
CA MET A 32 6.07 10.35 4.75
C MET A 32 7.55 10.06 4.52
N LYS A 33 8.32 9.78 5.57
CA LYS A 33 9.79 9.61 5.52
C LYS A 33 10.28 8.69 4.38
N PHE A 34 9.52 7.65 4.06
CA PHE A 34 9.86 6.63 3.07
C PHE A 34 8.87 6.59 1.89
N ILE A 35 8.02 7.61 1.76
CA ILE A 35 7.02 7.70 0.70
C ILE A 35 7.51 8.71 -0.33
N SER A 36 7.59 8.30 -1.60
CA SER A 36 8.05 9.16 -2.69
C SER A 36 9.40 9.83 -2.36
N ASP A 37 9.46 11.15 -2.40
CA ASP A 37 10.64 11.97 -2.07
C ASP A 37 10.75 12.33 -0.57
N GLY A 38 9.87 11.79 0.26
CA GLY A 38 9.84 12.04 1.71
C GLY A 38 9.20 13.37 2.12
N LYS A 39 8.66 14.15 1.17
CA LYS A 39 7.98 15.41 1.47
C LYS A 39 6.64 15.17 2.16
N CYS A 40 6.38 15.97 3.19
CA CYS A 40 5.09 16.04 3.88
C CYS A 40 4.38 17.36 3.58
N GLY A 41 3.13 17.50 4.03
CA GLY A 41 2.36 18.73 3.88
C GLY A 41 1.79 18.92 2.47
N TRP A 42 1.29 17.85 1.89
CA TRP A 42 0.58 17.89 0.61
C TRP A 42 -0.68 18.73 0.71
N SER A 43 -1.00 19.48 -0.37
CA SER A 43 -2.30 20.15 -0.50
C SER A 43 -3.39 19.17 -0.91
N GLU A 44 -4.65 19.59 -0.72
CA GLU A 44 -5.82 18.83 -1.18
C GLU A 44 -5.78 18.58 -2.69
N ASP A 45 -5.38 19.59 -3.47
CA ASP A 45 -5.27 19.47 -4.94
C ASP A 45 -4.23 18.40 -5.33
N GLN A 46 -3.06 18.39 -4.69
CA GLN A 46 -2.01 17.40 -4.95
C GLN A 46 -2.49 15.98 -4.62
N LEU A 47 -3.21 15.83 -3.52
CA LEU A 47 -3.72 14.53 -3.10
C LEU A 47 -4.83 14.05 -4.03
N THR A 48 -5.72 14.94 -4.45
CA THR A 48 -6.80 14.69 -5.41
C THR A 48 -6.21 14.27 -6.76
N GLU A 49 -5.25 15.03 -7.29
CA GLU A 49 -4.57 14.70 -8.55
C GLU A 49 -3.89 13.31 -8.51
N LYS A 50 -3.25 12.99 -7.38
CA LYS A 50 -2.68 11.65 -7.16
C LYS A 50 -3.76 10.58 -7.29
N TYR A 51 -4.90 10.76 -6.62
CA TYR A 51 -5.98 9.76 -6.65
C TYR A 51 -6.62 9.64 -8.03
N GLU A 52 -6.82 10.74 -8.74
CA GLU A 52 -7.30 10.71 -10.12
C GLU A 52 -6.37 9.93 -11.04
N LYS A 53 -5.06 10.08 -10.86
CA LYS A 53 -4.06 9.33 -11.64
C LYS A 53 -4.03 7.84 -11.27
N CYS A 54 -4.00 7.54 -9.97
CA CYS A 54 -3.85 6.16 -9.49
C CYS A 54 -5.12 5.32 -9.65
N ASN A 55 -6.30 5.95 -9.63
CA ASN A 55 -7.58 5.25 -9.53
C ASN A 55 -8.30 5.06 -10.87
N LYS A 56 -7.63 5.31 -11.99
CA LYS A 56 -8.17 5.07 -13.34
C LYS A 56 -8.67 3.63 -13.53
N ASN A 57 -8.06 2.68 -12.83
CA ASN A 57 -8.36 1.26 -12.93
C ASN A 57 -9.19 0.72 -11.74
N TYR A 58 -9.93 1.57 -11.03
CA TYR A 58 -10.81 1.14 -9.93
C TYR A 58 -11.81 0.05 -10.33
N GLY A 59 -12.33 0.08 -11.56
CA GLY A 59 -13.19 -0.97 -12.09
C GLY A 59 -12.54 -2.36 -12.10
N LEU A 60 -11.22 -2.42 -12.20
CA LEU A 60 -10.42 -3.64 -12.15
C LEU A 60 -9.96 -3.99 -10.72
N GLY A 61 -10.33 -3.20 -9.71
CA GLY A 61 -9.88 -3.39 -8.34
C GLY A 61 -8.45 -2.91 -8.06
N ILE A 62 -7.90 -2.07 -8.95
CA ILE A 62 -6.53 -1.53 -8.89
C ILE A 62 -6.62 -0.03 -8.60
N GLY A 63 -5.77 0.47 -7.73
CA GLY A 63 -5.72 1.88 -7.32
C GLY A 63 -5.36 2.04 -5.85
N VAL A 64 -5.67 3.19 -5.28
CA VAL A 64 -5.40 3.55 -3.88
C VAL A 64 -6.70 3.54 -3.08
N PHE A 65 -6.69 2.90 -1.93
CA PHE A 65 -7.84 2.62 -1.08
C PHE A 65 -7.64 3.23 0.30
N THR A 66 -8.72 3.68 0.93
CA THR A 66 -8.74 4.11 2.33
C THR A 66 -8.74 2.89 3.25
N ILE A 67 -7.94 2.95 4.31
CA ILE A 67 -7.89 1.96 5.39
C ILE A 67 -8.62 2.53 6.60
N CYS A 68 -9.68 1.86 7.04
CA CYS A 68 -10.45 2.23 8.22
C CYS A 68 -10.39 1.14 9.29
N LEU A 69 -10.47 1.55 10.55
CA LEU A 69 -10.75 0.63 11.66
C LEU A 69 -12.24 0.23 11.62
N LYS A 70 -12.55 -1.06 11.68
CA LYS A 70 -13.95 -1.54 11.69
C LYS A 70 -14.73 -1.08 12.92
N LYS A 71 -14.05 -0.95 14.07
CA LYS A 71 -14.69 -0.62 15.35
C LYS A 71 -15.13 0.83 15.47
N SER A 72 -14.30 1.77 14.99
CA SER A 72 -14.50 3.21 15.17
C SER A 72 -14.73 3.96 13.86
N SER A 73 -14.51 3.31 12.73
CA SER A 73 -14.50 3.92 11.39
C SER A 73 -13.38 4.95 11.17
N ASP A 74 -12.44 5.06 12.11
CA ASP A 74 -11.29 5.97 11.96
C ASP A 74 -10.47 5.58 10.73
N ILE A 75 -10.10 6.57 9.95
CA ILE A 75 -9.16 6.41 8.84
C ILE A 75 -7.76 6.39 9.43
N ILE A 76 -7.05 5.30 9.19
CA ILE A 76 -5.70 5.06 9.73
C ILE A 76 -4.61 5.02 8.66
N GLY A 77 -4.98 5.19 7.40
CA GLY A 77 -4.02 5.17 6.30
C GLY A 77 -4.66 4.95 4.94
N GLU A 78 -3.79 4.69 3.99
CA GLU A 78 -4.15 4.27 2.65
C GLU A 78 -3.30 3.08 2.20
N ALA A 79 -3.82 2.27 1.30
CA ALA A 79 -3.12 1.18 0.62
C ALA A 79 -3.35 1.26 -0.88
N GLY A 80 -2.37 0.83 -1.65
CA GLY A 80 -2.45 0.83 -3.11
C GLY A 80 -2.05 -0.50 -3.72
N LEU A 81 -2.68 -0.80 -4.84
CA LEU A 81 -2.25 -1.79 -5.81
C LEU A 81 -2.02 -1.07 -7.13
N PHE A 82 -0.80 -1.14 -7.66
CA PHE A 82 -0.38 -0.33 -8.80
C PHE A 82 0.05 -1.21 -9.98
N ASP A 83 -0.38 -0.83 -11.18
CA ASP A 83 0.11 -1.38 -12.44
C ASP A 83 1.44 -0.69 -12.83
N SER A 84 2.49 -0.97 -12.06
CA SER A 84 3.81 -0.37 -12.27
C SER A 84 4.62 -1.04 -13.38
N PHE A 85 4.11 -2.13 -13.96
CA PHE A 85 4.88 -2.98 -14.88
C PHE A 85 4.24 -3.12 -16.26
N GLY A 86 3.04 -2.57 -16.48
CA GLY A 86 2.26 -2.80 -17.70
C GLY A 86 1.91 -4.28 -17.91
N ASP A 87 1.88 -5.06 -16.83
CA ASP A 87 1.58 -6.50 -16.84
C ASP A 87 0.39 -6.75 -15.93
N THR A 88 -0.74 -7.11 -16.50
CA THR A 88 -2.00 -7.34 -15.80
C THR A 88 -1.96 -8.47 -14.76
N LYS A 89 -0.92 -9.29 -14.78
CA LYS A 89 -0.71 -10.39 -13.84
C LYS A 89 0.25 -10.06 -12.71
N LYS A 90 0.86 -8.88 -12.75
CA LYS A 90 1.87 -8.42 -11.82
C LYS A 90 1.56 -7.02 -11.33
N LEU A 91 1.29 -6.88 -10.04
CA LEU A 91 1.03 -5.58 -9.40
C LEU A 91 2.07 -5.25 -8.34
N GLU A 92 2.20 -3.97 -8.07
CA GLU A 92 2.96 -3.47 -6.93
C GLU A 92 2.02 -3.07 -5.81
N LEU A 93 2.32 -3.48 -4.57
CA LEU A 93 1.62 -3.03 -3.39
C LEU A 93 2.42 -1.92 -2.68
N GLY A 94 1.69 -0.94 -2.16
CA GLY A 94 2.23 0.08 -1.28
C GLY A 94 1.19 0.48 -0.23
N TYR A 95 1.63 1.09 0.86
CA TYR A 95 0.72 1.58 1.91
C TYR A 95 1.40 2.65 2.75
N ILE A 96 0.56 3.48 3.35
CA ILE A 96 0.91 4.44 4.41
C ILE A 96 -0.03 4.17 5.57
N LEU A 97 0.53 3.90 6.76
CA LEU A 97 -0.22 3.85 8.01
C LEU A 97 0.20 5.03 8.88
N ASP A 98 -0.77 5.67 9.49
CA ASP A 98 -0.52 6.71 10.48
C ASP A 98 0.33 6.14 11.62
N ASN A 99 1.38 6.88 12.01
CA ASN A 99 2.34 6.48 13.03
C ASN A 99 1.68 6.21 14.40
N ALA A 100 0.52 6.84 14.69
CA ALA A 100 -0.27 6.56 15.88
C ALA A 100 -0.75 5.08 15.97
N TYR A 101 -0.74 4.36 14.84
CA TYR A 101 -1.18 2.96 14.74
C TYR A 101 -0.04 1.97 14.50
N TRP A 102 1.21 2.41 14.49
CA TRP A 102 2.37 1.53 14.34
C TRP A 102 2.56 0.64 15.57
N GLY A 103 3.23 -0.49 15.39
CA GLY A 103 3.50 -1.45 16.46
C GLY A 103 2.29 -2.26 16.96
N LYS A 104 1.08 -2.00 16.45
CA LYS A 104 -0.18 -2.65 16.88
C LYS A 104 -0.60 -3.83 15.98
N GLY A 105 0.26 -4.24 15.05
CA GLY A 105 0.01 -5.38 14.15
C GLY A 105 -0.83 -5.06 12.92
N PHE A 106 -1.33 -3.84 12.76
CA PHE A 106 -2.17 -3.45 11.61
C PHE A 106 -1.44 -3.59 10.26
N GLY A 107 -0.15 -3.28 10.19
CA GLY A 107 0.63 -3.46 8.96
C GLY A 107 0.65 -4.91 8.48
N ASN A 108 0.87 -5.86 9.40
CA ASN A 108 0.86 -7.28 9.07
C ASN A 108 -0.52 -7.76 8.60
N GLU A 109 -1.57 -7.31 9.27
CA GLU A 109 -2.95 -7.63 8.93
C GLU A 109 -3.33 -7.09 7.55
N LEU A 110 -2.97 -5.81 7.28
CA LEU A 110 -3.18 -5.15 6.00
C LEU A 110 -2.44 -5.85 4.87
N CYS A 111 -1.14 -6.13 5.05
CA CYS A 111 -0.30 -6.75 4.01
C CYS A 111 -0.86 -8.13 3.62
N ASN A 112 -1.22 -8.98 4.60
CA ASN A 112 -1.85 -10.26 4.32
C ASN A 112 -3.23 -10.09 3.65
N GLY A 113 -4.01 -9.08 4.03
CA GLY A 113 -5.28 -8.74 3.38
C GLY A 113 -5.10 -8.36 1.91
N LEU A 114 -4.09 -7.52 1.60
CA LEU A 114 -3.75 -7.13 0.23
C LEU A 114 -3.29 -8.32 -0.61
N ILE A 115 -2.44 -9.19 -0.04
CA ILE A 115 -1.98 -10.43 -0.72
C ILE A 115 -3.18 -11.33 -1.05
N ASN A 116 -4.03 -11.58 -0.06
CA ASN A 116 -5.23 -12.40 -0.25
C ASN A 116 -6.20 -11.81 -1.29
N TYR A 117 -6.44 -10.50 -1.22
CA TYR A 117 -7.29 -9.80 -2.19
C TYR A 117 -6.71 -9.90 -3.60
N SER A 118 -5.41 -9.65 -3.75
CA SER A 118 -4.73 -9.71 -5.05
C SER A 118 -4.81 -11.11 -5.66
N PHE A 119 -4.56 -12.15 -4.88
CA PHE A 119 -4.52 -13.52 -5.39
C PHE A 119 -5.91 -14.14 -5.58
N ASN A 120 -6.82 -13.92 -4.62
CA ASN A 120 -8.13 -14.59 -4.61
C ASN A 120 -9.20 -13.84 -5.41
N ASN A 121 -9.17 -12.49 -5.39
CA ASN A 121 -10.17 -11.68 -6.08
C ASN A 121 -9.68 -11.21 -7.45
N LEU A 122 -8.46 -10.64 -7.53
CA LEU A 122 -7.93 -10.11 -8.78
C LEU A 122 -7.22 -11.17 -9.63
N LYS A 123 -6.95 -12.36 -9.09
CA LYS A 123 -6.26 -13.46 -9.79
C LYS A 123 -4.87 -13.08 -10.31
N ILE A 124 -4.18 -12.19 -9.60
CA ILE A 124 -2.82 -11.78 -9.90
C ILE A 124 -1.87 -12.97 -9.69
N GLU A 125 -0.86 -13.09 -10.52
CA GLU A 125 0.16 -14.14 -10.40
C GLU A 125 1.30 -13.74 -9.46
N LYS A 126 1.64 -12.43 -9.44
CA LYS A 126 2.77 -11.90 -8.67
C LYS A 126 2.42 -10.57 -8.02
N LEU A 127 2.84 -10.41 -6.78
CA LEU A 127 2.73 -9.16 -6.05
C LEU A 127 4.12 -8.71 -5.61
N ILE A 128 4.44 -7.45 -5.91
CA ILE A 128 5.75 -6.83 -5.66
C ILE A 128 5.58 -5.77 -4.57
N SER A 129 6.59 -5.60 -3.76
CA SER A 129 6.71 -4.44 -2.86
C SER A 129 8.12 -3.87 -2.94
N ARG A 130 8.24 -2.56 -3.11
CA ARG A 130 9.52 -1.85 -3.13
C ARG A 130 9.63 -0.93 -1.94
N MET A 131 10.80 -0.90 -1.31
CA MET A 131 11.05 -0.05 -0.16
C MET A 131 12.51 0.34 -0.08
N TYR A 132 12.79 1.48 0.52
CA TYR A 132 14.15 1.84 0.89
C TYR A 132 14.71 0.90 1.95
N VAL A 133 16.01 0.61 1.89
CA VAL A 133 16.70 -0.30 2.81
C VAL A 133 16.57 0.14 4.27
N GLU A 134 16.56 1.46 4.52
CA GLU A 134 16.41 2.02 5.87
C GLU A 134 14.97 1.89 6.42
N ASN A 135 14.01 1.53 5.60
CA ASN A 135 12.64 1.24 6.06
C ASN A 135 12.56 -0.18 6.65
N PHE A 136 13.25 -0.39 7.75
CA PHE A 136 13.33 -1.70 8.42
C PHE A 136 11.95 -2.26 8.79
N ALA A 137 10.97 -1.40 9.06
CA ALA A 137 9.62 -1.84 9.37
C ALA A 137 8.96 -2.52 8.15
N SER A 138 9.04 -1.91 6.97
CA SER A 138 8.49 -2.49 5.74
C SER A 138 9.29 -3.73 5.28
N VAL A 139 10.61 -3.73 5.45
CA VAL A 139 11.46 -4.90 5.16
C VAL A 139 11.01 -6.10 5.99
N ARG A 140 10.97 -5.97 7.32
CA ARG A 140 10.53 -7.04 8.23
C ARG A 140 9.09 -7.47 7.97
N LEU A 141 8.22 -6.53 7.61
CA LEU A 141 6.83 -6.82 7.32
C LEU A 141 6.69 -7.66 6.04
N SER A 142 7.40 -7.31 4.97
CA SER A 142 7.41 -8.08 3.72
C SER A 142 7.88 -9.51 3.95
N GLU A 143 8.98 -9.69 4.70
CA GLU A 143 9.50 -11.02 5.06
C GLU A 143 8.49 -11.82 5.91
N LYS A 144 7.86 -11.19 6.90
CA LYS A 144 6.84 -11.82 7.76
C LYS A 144 5.61 -12.25 6.96
N CYS A 145 5.24 -11.53 5.91
CA CYS A 145 4.14 -11.87 5.01
C CYS A 145 4.54 -12.90 3.93
N GLY A 146 5.74 -13.47 3.99
CA GLY A 146 6.22 -14.51 3.10
C GLY A 146 6.76 -14.01 1.76
N MET A 147 6.93 -12.71 1.60
CA MET A 147 7.58 -12.15 0.41
C MET A 147 9.09 -12.42 0.46
N LYS A 148 9.70 -12.65 -0.69
CA LYS A 148 11.14 -12.92 -0.84
C LYS A 148 11.81 -11.75 -1.54
N ARG A 149 12.98 -11.34 -1.05
CA ARG A 149 13.80 -10.32 -1.72
C ARG A 149 14.35 -10.87 -3.02
N MET A 150 14.01 -10.21 -4.12
CA MET A 150 14.38 -10.60 -5.48
C MET A 150 15.43 -9.69 -6.08
N LYS A 151 15.38 -8.39 -5.75
CA LYS A 151 16.29 -7.39 -6.30
C LYS A 151 16.68 -6.36 -5.25
N SER A 152 17.78 -5.69 -5.53
CA SER A 152 18.25 -4.49 -4.84
C SER A 152 18.88 -3.55 -5.85
N GLY A 153 18.93 -2.27 -5.51
CA GLY A 153 19.52 -1.24 -6.35
C GLY A 153 19.63 0.07 -5.60
N GLU A 154 19.97 1.11 -6.31
CA GLU A 154 20.04 2.48 -5.81
C GLU A 154 19.22 3.40 -6.70
N THR A 155 18.65 4.44 -6.12
CA THR A 155 18.03 5.54 -6.87
C THR A 155 19.12 6.42 -7.49
N ILE A 156 18.73 7.35 -8.36
CA ILE A 156 19.66 8.34 -8.95
C ILE A 156 20.33 9.18 -7.84
N GLU A 157 19.63 9.42 -6.74
CA GLU A 157 20.12 10.15 -5.56
C GLU A 157 20.94 9.28 -4.59
N GLY A 158 21.23 8.02 -4.96
CA GLY A 158 22.07 7.10 -4.17
C GLY A 158 21.36 6.44 -2.98
N ARG A 159 20.01 6.46 -2.91
CA ARG A 159 19.28 5.72 -1.87
C ARG A 159 19.12 4.27 -2.25
N ALA A 160 19.58 3.37 -1.39
CA ALA A 160 19.46 1.94 -1.59
C ALA A 160 18.01 1.45 -1.37
N TRP A 161 17.54 0.54 -2.24
CA TRP A 161 16.21 -0.05 -2.17
C TRP A 161 16.24 -1.56 -2.36
N TYR A 162 15.19 -2.21 -1.85
CA TYR A 162 14.88 -3.62 -2.07
C TYR A 162 13.57 -3.79 -2.82
N GLU A 163 13.50 -4.84 -3.67
CA GLU A 163 12.27 -5.35 -4.27
C GLU A 163 12.00 -6.74 -3.69
N TYR A 164 10.82 -6.88 -3.09
CA TYR A 164 10.28 -8.14 -2.58
C TYR A 164 9.16 -8.63 -3.49
N GLU A 165 9.06 -9.94 -3.65
CA GLU A 165 8.03 -10.60 -4.47
C GLU A 165 7.37 -11.74 -3.70
N ILE A 166 6.06 -11.92 -3.91
CA ILE A 166 5.34 -13.14 -3.57
C ILE A 166 4.53 -13.58 -4.78
N SER A 167 4.56 -14.89 -5.07
CA SER A 167 3.84 -15.49 -6.20
C SER A 167 2.65 -16.29 -5.70
N ASN A 168 1.55 -16.26 -6.49
CA ASN A 168 0.39 -17.09 -6.26
C ASN A 168 0.70 -18.55 -6.62
N ILE A 169 0.81 -19.41 -5.63
CA ILE A 169 1.15 -20.82 -5.83
C ILE A 169 0.03 -21.57 -6.54
N ILE A 170 -1.22 -21.08 -6.50
CA ILE A 170 -2.41 -21.75 -7.05
C ILE A 170 -2.51 -21.60 -8.58
N SER A 171 -1.87 -20.59 -9.17
CA SER A 171 -1.94 -20.34 -10.63
C SER A 171 -1.08 -21.28 -11.49
N LYS A 172 -0.42 -22.26 -10.88
CA LYS A 172 0.46 -23.23 -11.59
C LYS A 172 -0.14 -24.63 -11.76
N ARG A 173 -1.47 -24.75 -11.62
CA ARG A 173 -2.18 -26.01 -11.92
C ARG A 173 -3.10 -25.86 -13.11
#